data_cd17030366c9452c598c154adf7b6329
#
_entry.id   cd17030366c9452c598c154adf7b6329
#
_cell.length_a   1.000
_cell.length_b   1.000
_cell.length_c   1.000
_cell.angle_alpha   90.00
_cell.angle_beta   90.00
_cell.angle_gamma   90.00
#
_symmetry.space_group_name_H-M   'P 1'
#
loop_
_entity.id
_entity.type
_entity.pdbx_description
1 polymer ?
#
loop_
_entity_poly.entity_id
_entity_poly.type
_entity_poly.pdbx_seq_one_letter_code
_entity_poly.pdbx_strand_id
1 'polypeptide(L)'
;MATHVVNKYQIPFFWNDDYKTLDYIQEPFNDPESVATWISQGYHTKITGDLCDMRHQLPAWSKKFIAIYAQMGWKDIGLSFYRMPTGTVMPVHQDLYKKYIDIFQLHGNETKIKRALVLLENWKSGHYLEVNNQPFVNWL
;
A
#
# COMPACT_ATOMS: atom_id res chain seq x y z
N MET A 1 -9.22 -13.75 -18.34
CA MET A 1 -8.93 -13.14 -17.02
C MET A 1 -7.45 -13.10 -16.80
N ALA A 2 -6.92 -11.93 -16.48
CA ALA A 2 -5.51 -11.84 -16.07
C ALA A 2 -5.31 -12.57 -14.74
N THR A 3 -4.40 -13.50 -14.72
CA THR A 3 -3.97 -14.15 -13.47
C THR A 3 -3.04 -13.21 -12.74
N HIS A 4 -3.45 -12.72 -11.59
CA HIS A 4 -2.57 -11.94 -10.72
C HIS A 4 -1.65 -12.88 -9.97
N VAL A 5 -0.35 -12.73 -10.18
CA VAL A 5 0.66 -13.51 -9.47
C VAL A 5 1.10 -12.71 -8.24
N VAL A 6 1.02 -13.34 -7.07
CA VAL A 6 1.52 -12.77 -5.82
C VAL A 6 2.83 -13.47 -5.47
N ASN A 7 3.91 -12.70 -5.49
CA ASN A 7 5.22 -13.19 -5.08
C ASN A 7 5.52 -12.68 -3.66
N LYS A 8 6.00 -13.57 -2.80
CA LYS A 8 6.43 -13.24 -1.45
C LYS A 8 7.93 -13.46 -1.33
N TYR A 9 8.65 -12.47 -0.85
CA TYR A 9 10.09 -12.57 -0.60
C TYR A 9 10.49 -11.67 0.55
N GLN A 10 11.67 -11.92 1.09
CA GLN A 10 12.22 -11.12 2.17
C GLN A 10 13.18 -10.07 1.63
N ILE A 11 13.13 -8.87 2.21
CA ILE A 11 14.09 -7.80 1.96
C ILE A 11 14.97 -7.67 3.21
N PRO A 12 16.30 -7.55 3.06
CA PRO A 12 17.16 -7.31 4.20
C PRO A 12 16.74 -6.06 4.97
N PHE A 13 16.69 -6.15 6.28
CA PHE A 13 16.33 -5.04 7.15
C PHE A 13 17.43 -3.96 7.10
N PHE A 14 17.06 -2.74 6.71
CA PHE A 14 18.00 -1.60 6.65
C PHE A 14 17.37 -0.29 7.14
N TRP A 15 16.09 -0.30 7.51
CA TRP A 15 15.38 0.90 7.94
C TRP A 15 15.43 1.06 9.46
N ASN A 16 15.11 2.26 9.93
CA ASN A 16 14.95 2.56 11.34
C ASN A 16 13.51 3.01 11.63
N ASP A 17 13.26 3.55 12.80
CA ASP A 17 11.92 3.93 13.27
C ASP A 17 11.41 5.28 12.73
N ASP A 18 12.11 5.94 11.82
CA ASP A 18 11.70 7.23 11.27
C ASP A 18 10.32 7.20 10.62
N TYR A 19 9.90 6.03 10.11
CA TYR A 19 8.58 5.86 9.53
C TYR A 19 7.43 6.08 10.52
N LYS A 20 7.69 5.96 11.82
CA LYS A 20 6.66 6.11 12.86
C LYS A 20 6.23 7.56 13.09
N THR A 21 7.06 8.51 12.74
CA THR A 21 6.87 9.93 13.02
C THR A 21 6.72 10.80 11.77
N LEU A 22 6.37 10.20 10.65
CA LEU A 22 6.12 10.94 9.42
C LEU A 22 4.80 11.73 9.48
N ASP A 23 4.67 12.70 8.60
CA ASP A 23 3.45 13.48 8.44
C ASP A 23 2.37 12.66 7.74
N TYR A 24 1.75 11.76 8.48
CA TYR A 24 0.65 10.94 7.97
C TYR A 24 -0.63 11.75 7.88
N ILE A 25 -1.27 11.66 6.73
CA ILE A 25 -2.58 12.28 6.49
C ILE A 25 -3.61 11.21 6.16
N GLN A 26 -4.84 11.44 6.55
CA GLN A 26 -5.93 10.58 6.14
C GLN A 26 -6.46 11.03 4.80
N GLU A 27 -6.37 10.15 3.79
CA GLU A 27 -7.03 10.36 2.51
C GLU A 27 -8.28 9.48 2.44
N PRO A 28 -9.45 10.04 2.13
CA PRO A 28 -10.65 9.24 1.93
C PRO A 28 -10.50 8.35 0.70
N PHE A 29 -11.16 7.21 0.73
CA PHE A 29 -11.22 6.31 -0.42
C PHE A 29 -11.96 7.01 -1.58
N ASN A 30 -11.41 6.91 -2.78
CA ASN A 30 -11.85 7.70 -3.95
C ASN A 30 -13.14 7.21 -4.63
N ASP A 31 -13.82 6.25 -4.06
CA ASP A 31 -15.04 5.70 -4.61
C ASP A 31 -16.18 5.80 -3.61
N PRO A 32 -16.99 6.87 -3.67
CA PRO A 32 -18.08 7.08 -2.73
C PRO A 32 -19.12 5.97 -2.73
N GLU A 33 -19.38 5.33 -3.86
CA GLU A 33 -20.35 4.24 -3.97
C GLU A 33 -19.87 3.01 -3.19
N SER A 34 -18.62 2.64 -3.35
CA SER A 34 -18.02 1.55 -2.58
C SER A 34 -18.04 1.85 -1.09
N VAL A 35 -17.70 3.07 -0.69
CA VAL A 35 -17.72 3.49 0.71
C VAL A 35 -19.14 3.36 1.29
N ALA A 36 -20.15 3.85 0.59
CA ALA A 36 -21.54 3.74 1.01
C ALA A 36 -21.97 2.28 1.18
N THR A 37 -21.59 1.43 0.26
CA THR A 37 -21.86 -0.01 0.33
C THR A 37 -21.23 -0.65 1.56
N TRP A 38 -19.97 -0.37 1.82
CA TRP A 38 -19.25 -0.93 2.98
C TRP A 38 -19.85 -0.46 4.29
N ILE A 39 -20.23 0.82 4.40
CA ILE A 39 -20.92 1.34 5.59
C ILE A 39 -22.24 0.61 5.80
N SER A 40 -23.00 0.39 4.74
CA SER A 40 -24.27 -0.36 4.82
C SER A 40 -24.06 -1.81 5.26
N GLN A 41 -22.90 -2.37 5.00
CA GLN A 41 -22.53 -3.73 5.43
C GLN A 41 -21.98 -3.80 6.85
N GLY A 42 -21.87 -2.68 7.55
CA GLY A 42 -21.44 -2.63 8.93
C GLY A 42 -19.98 -2.24 9.15
N TYR A 43 -19.24 -1.87 8.10
CA TYR A 43 -17.89 -1.34 8.26
C TYR A 43 -17.91 0.03 8.92
N HIS A 44 -16.84 0.34 9.67
CA HIS A 44 -16.67 1.63 10.28
C HIS A 44 -16.48 2.72 9.22
N THR A 45 -16.81 3.97 9.57
CA THR A 45 -16.61 5.12 8.66
C THR A 45 -15.14 5.35 8.32
N LYS A 46 -14.21 5.03 9.23
CA LYS A 46 -12.78 5.06 8.97
C LYS A 46 -12.32 3.70 8.45
N ILE A 47 -12.39 3.51 7.16
CA ILE A 47 -12.02 2.26 6.48
C ILE A 47 -10.63 2.32 5.84
N THR A 48 -9.99 3.48 5.81
CA THR A 48 -8.65 3.66 5.26
C THR A 48 -7.67 4.01 6.37
N GLY A 49 -6.42 3.62 6.20
CA GLY A 49 -5.33 4.08 7.05
C GLY A 49 -4.89 5.50 6.70
N ASP A 50 -3.81 5.91 7.31
CA ASP A 50 -3.18 7.19 7.04
C ASP A 50 -1.99 6.97 6.11
N LEU A 51 -1.67 7.94 5.27
CA LEU A 51 -0.55 7.81 4.34
C LEU A 51 0.38 9.02 4.37
N CYS A 52 1.62 8.77 4.03
CA CYS A 52 2.63 9.79 3.75
C CYS A 52 3.36 9.39 2.48
N ASP A 53 3.30 10.22 1.46
CA ASP A 53 3.89 9.93 0.16
C ASP A 53 5.00 10.93 -0.21
N MET A 54 5.47 10.83 -1.44
CA MET A 54 6.60 11.60 -1.95
C MET A 54 6.33 13.13 -2.03
N ARG A 55 5.12 13.58 -1.79
CA ARG A 55 4.81 15.02 -1.62
C ARG A 55 5.40 15.60 -0.34
N HIS A 56 5.73 14.75 0.62
CA HIS A 56 6.33 15.09 1.91
C HIS A 56 7.78 14.61 1.97
N GLN A 57 8.49 15.11 2.98
CA GLN A 57 9.84 14.64 3.22
C GLN A 57 9.79 13.21 3.81
N LEU A 58 10.41 12.28 3.09
CA LEU A 58 10.51 10.90 3.52
C LEU A 58 11.91 10.61 4.09
N PRO A 59 12.08 9.57 4.92
CA PRO A 59 13.39 9.19 5.41
C PRO A 59 14.37 8.94 4.26
N ALA A 60 15.62 9.32 4.45
CA ALA A 60 16.65 9.16 3.42
C ALA A 60 16.81 7.70 2.96
N TRP A 61 16.64 6.75 3.88
CA TRP A 61 16.73 5.31 3.57
C TRP A 61 15.60 4.81 2.66
N SER A 62 14.51 5.56 2.49
CA SER A 62 13.42 5.17 1.58
C SER A 62 13.90 5.02 0.14
N LYS A 63 14.93 5.74 -0.25
CA LYS A 63 15.56 5.63 -1.57
C LYS A 63 16.14 4.24 -1.84
N LYS A 64 16.49 3.49 -0.80
CA LYS A 64 16.97 2.11 -0.95
C LYS A 64 15.90 1.18 -1.48
N PHE A 65 14.64 1.38 -1.08
CA PHE A 65 13.53 0.63 -1.68
C PHE A 65 13.41 0.91 -3.16
N ILE A 66 13.47 2.17 -3.55
CA ILE A 66 13.41 2.56 -4.96
C ILE A 66 14.54 1.89 -5.75
N ALA A 67 15.77 1.90 -5.20
CA ALA A 67 16.92 1.28 -5.84
C ALA A 67 16.76 -0.24 -6.00
N ILE A 68 16.22 -0.93 -4.99
CA ILE A 68 15.97 -2.37 -5.04
C ILE A 68 15.02 -2.71 -6.21
N TYR A 69 13.90 -2.01 -6.30
CA TYR A 69 12.92 -2.29 -7.34
C TYR A 69 13.37 -1.82 -8.73
N ALA A 70 14.14 -0.73 -8.80
CA ALA A 70 14.76 -0.30 -10.05
C ALA A 70 15.72 -1.35 -10.61
N GLN A 71 16.50 -2.00 -9.75
CA GLN A 71 17.37 -3.11 -10.15
C GLN A 71 16.59 -4.33 -10.65
N MET A 72 15.35 -4.50 -10.22
CA MET A 72 14.45 -5.54 -10.70
C MET A 72 13.77 -5.17 -12.02
N GLY A 73 14.11 -4.02 -12.60
CA GLY A 73 13.54 -3.55 -13.86
C GLY A 73 12.29 -2.69 -13.73
N TRP A 74 11.89 -2.31 -12.52
CA TRP A 74 10.76 -1.42 -12.32
C TRP A 74 11.10 0.01 -12.73
N LYS A 75 10.14 0.70 -13.32
CA LYS A 75 10.25 2.10 -13.77
C LYS A 75 9.13 2.93 -13.14
N ASP A 76 9.32 4.25 -13.14
CA ASP A 76 8.31 5.18 -12.65
C ASP A 76 7.82 4.81 -11.25
N ILE A 77 8.77 4.63 -10.32
CA ILE A 77 8.49 4.09 -9.00
C ILE A 77 7.92 5.18 -8.11
N GLY A 78 6.65 5.03 -7.72
CA GLY A 78 6.04 5.81 -6.65
C GLY A 78 6.19 5.08 -5.31
N LEU A 79 6.39 5.82 -4.24
CA LEU A 79 6.55 5.29 -2.89
C LEU A 79 5.61 6.00 -1.93
N SER A 80 4.92 5.23 -1.12
CA SER A 80 4.09 5.76 -0.02
C SER A 80 4.31 4.93 1.23
N PHE A 81 4.29 5.59 2.37
CA PHE A 81 4.17 4.93 3.67
C PHE A 81 2.71 4.89 4.06
N TYR A 82 2.28 3.78 4.57
CA TYR A 82 0.90 3.56 4.95
C TYR A 82 0.83 3.04 6.38
N ARG A 83 -0.04 3.65 7.18
CA ARG A 83 -0.23 3.29 8.58
C ARG A 83 -1.67 2.87 8.81
N MET A 84 -1.84 1.67 9.35
CA MET A 84 -3.15 1.15 9.77
C MET A 84 -3.21 1.15 11.29
N PRO A 85 -3.86 2.12 11.93
CA PRO A 85 -4.06 2.08 13.38
C PRO A 85 -4.89 0.88 13.82
N THR A 86 -4.69 0.45 15.07
CA THR A 86 -5.49 -0.61 15.68
C THR A 86 -6.99 -0.34 15.51
N GLY A 87 -7.73 -1.38 15.11
CA GLY A 87 -9.16 -1.29 14.88
C GLY A 87 -9.56 -0.83 13.48
N THR A 88 -8.61 -0.45 12.63
CA THR A 88 -8.90 -0.12 11.24
C THR A 88 -9.03 -1.41 10.43
N VAL A 89 -10.16 -1.58 9.75
CA VAL A 89 -10.41 -2.72 8.86
C VAL A 89 -10.73 -2.16 7.49
N MET A 90 -9.84 -2.40 6.53
CA MET A 90 -10.06 -2.01 5.14
C MET A 90 -10.73 -3.17 4.41
N PRO A 91 -11.91 -2.94 3.80
CA PRO A 91 -12.58 -3.97 3.01
C PRO A 91 -11.74 -4.43 1.82
N VAL A 92 -12.01 -5.62 1.33
CA VAL A 92 -11.43 -6.11 0.08
C VAL A 92 -11.84 -5.17 -1.06
N HIS A 93 -10.86 -4.69 -1.81
CA HIS A 93 -11.05 -3.72 -2.88
C HIS A 93 -9.97 -3.89 -3.94
N GLN A 94 -10.14 -3.23 -5.05
CA GLN A 94 -9.14 -3.13 -6.09
C GLN A 94 -8.69 -1.67 -6.20
N ASP A 95 -7.36 -1.46 -6.18
CA ASP A 95 -6.79 -0.14 -6.39
C ASP A 95 -6.90 0.28 -7.86
N LEU A 96 -7.29 1.52 -8.09
CA LEU A 96 -7.41 2.07 -9.43
C LEU A 96 -6.18 2.87 -9.87
N TYR A 97 -5.29 3.21 -8.93
CA TYR A 97 -4.03 3.91 -9.19
C TYR A 97 -4.17 5.25 -9.92
N LYS A 98 -5.27 5.96 -9.75
CA LYS A 98 -5.58 7.18 -10.52
C LYS A 98 -4.48 8.23 -10.45
N LYS A 99 -4.02 8.56 -9.23
CA LYS A 99 -2.96 9.57 -9.05
C LYS A 99 -1.64 9.12 -9.69
N TYR A 100 -1.29 7.87 -9.53
CA TYR A 100 -0.06 7.30 -10.11
C TYR A 100 -0.11 7.35 -11.64
N ILE A 101 -1.22 6.95 -12.22
CA ILE A 101 -1.43 6.99 -13.68
C ILE A 101 -1.30 8.42 -14.21
N ASP A 102 -1.90 9.38 -13.52
CA ASP A 102 -1.87 10.78 -13.94
C ASP A 102 -0.44 11.37 -13.82
N ILE A 103 0.26 11.11 -12.71
CA ILE A 103 1.60 11.63 -12.48
C ILE A 103 2.60 11.11 -13.53
N PHE A 104 2.56 9.82 -13.82
CA PHE A 104 3.49 9.16 -14.74
C PHE A 104 2.94 9.00 -16.15
N GLN A 105 1.76 9.55 -16.45
CA GLN A 105 1.13 9.53 -17.78
C GLN A 105 1.02 8.11 -18.35
N LEU A 106 0.46 7.20 -17.56
CA LEU A 106 0.37 5.78 -17.89
C LEU A 106 -0.99 5.38 -18.46
N HIS A 107 -1.77 6.33 -18.97
CA HIS A 107 -3.04 6.04 -19.62
C HIS A 107 -2.85 5.09 -20.81
N GLY A 108 -3.63 4.00 -20.82
CA GLY A 108 -3.48 2.93 -21.81
C GLY A 108 -2.48 1.84 -21.42
N ASN A 109 -1.75 2.01 -20.33
CA ASN A 109 -0.77 1.03 -19.82
C ASN A 109 -1.10 0.55 -18.39
N GLU A 110 -2.35 0.68 -17.98
CA GLU A 110 -2.79 0.38 -16.61
C GLU A 110 -2.54 -1.08 -16.23
N THR A 111 -2.60 -1.99 -17.20
CA THR A 111 -2.35 -3.43 -16.97
C THR A 111 -0.89 -3.75 -16.66
N LYS A 112 0.02 -2.82 -16.92
CA LYS A 112 1.46 -2.98 -16.65
C LYS A 112 1.87 -2.50 -15.26
N ILE A 113 0.94 -1.92 -14.50
CA ILE A 113 1.20 -1.42 -13.16
C ILE A 113 1.39 -2.60 -12.22
N LYS A 114 2.47 -2.53 -11.42
CA LYS A 114 2.75 -3.48 -10.36
C LYS A 114 2.75 -2.77 -9.02
N ARG A 115 2.40 -3.47 -7.97
CA ARG A 115 2.45 -2.96 -6.62
C ARG A 115 3.24 -3.90 -5.72
N ALA A 116 4.11 -3.32 -4.91
CA ALA A 116 4.75 -4.01 -3.81
C ALA A 116 4.26 -3.47 -2.50
N LEU A 117 3.93 -4.36 -1.57
CA LEU A 117 3.66 -4.02 -0.18
C LEU A 117 4.85 -4.49 0.65
N VAL A 118 5.53 -3.54 1.28
CA VAL A 118 6.65 -3.82 2.16
C VAL A 118 6.19 -3.67 3.59
N LEU A 119 6.22 -4.76 4.35
CA LEU A 119 5.83 -4.76 5.75
C LEU A 119 7.06 -4.41 6.59
N LEU A 120 7.05 -3.23 7.20
CA LEU A 120 8.18 -2.69 7.95
C LEU A 120 8.29 -3.26 9.36
N GLU A 121 7.22 -3.87 9.86
CA GLU A 121 7.15 -4.47 11.18
C GLU A 121 6.80 -5.95 11.09
N ASN A 122 7.25 -6.72 12.07
CA ASN A 122 6.86 -8.10 12.20
C ASN A 122 5.36 -8.21 12.48
N TRP A 123 4.79 -9.32 12.05
CA TRP A 123 3.40 -9.62 12.34
C TRP A 123 3.14 -9.65 13.87
N LYS A 124 2.00 -9.11 14.23
CA LYS A 124 1.47 -9.17 15.60
C LYS A 124 0.09 -9.78 15.57
N SER A 125 -0.32 -10.39 16.68
CA SER A 125 -1.64 -10.99 16.80
C SER A 125 -2.74 -9.99 16.41
N GLY A 126 -3.61 -10.41 15.51
CA GLY A 126 -4.69 -9.57 14.98
C GLY A 126 -4.37 -8.89 13.65
N HIS A 127 -3.12 -8.91 13.19
CA HIS A 127 -2.79 -8.43 11.86
C HIS A 127 -3.28 -9.42 10.80
N TYR A 128 -3.91 -8.91 9.77
CA TYR A 128 -4.43 -9.68 8.67
C TYR A 128 -4.27 -8.92 7.35
N LEU A 129 -3.73 -9.60 6.36
CA LEU A 129 -3.63 -9.09 4.99
C LEU A 129 -4.14 -10.14 4.04
N GLU A 130 -4.98 -9.77 3.11
CA GLU A 130 -5.46 -10.65 2.06
C GLU A 130 -5.17 -10.05 0.70
N VAL A 131 -4.54 -10.81 -0.16
CA VAL A 131 -4.22 -10.40 -1.53
C VAL A 131 -4.65 -11.53 -2.46
N ASN A 132 -5.49 -11.23 -3.42
CA ASN A 132 -6.00 -12.18 -4.42
C ASN A 132 -6.57 -13.46 -3.77
N ASN A 133 -7.43 -13.29 -2.77
CA ASN A 133 -8.06 -14.36 -1.98
C ASN A 133 -7.05 -15.21 -1.19
N GLN A 134 -5.83 -14.74 -1.02
CA GLN A 134 -4.79 -15.45 -0.28
C GLN A 134 -4.50 -14.70 1.02
N PRO A 135 -4.72 -15.33 2.19
CA PRO A 135 -4.49 -14.68 3.47
C PRO A 135 -3.01 -14.75 3.88
N PHE A 136 -2.56 -13.67 4.52
CA PHE A 136 -1.24 -13.58 5.14
C PHE A 136 -1.46 -13.19 6.60
N VAL A 137 -1.21 -14.12 7.51
CA VAL A 137 -1.51 -13.96 8.94
C VAL A 137 -0.28 -14.15 9.83
N ASN A 138 0.87 -14.32 9.26
CA ASN A 138 2.12 -14.44 9.98
C ASN A 138 3.28 -14.11 9.04
N TRP A 139 3.97 -13.03 9.34
CA TRP A 139 5.18 -12.65 8.62
C TRP A 139 6.24 -12.18 9.60
N LEU A 140 7.45 -12.53 9.32
CA LEU A 140 8.60 -12.17 10.13
C LEU A 140 9.62 -11.44 9.26
#